data_f90cfee4a2f975a1bb4a3bd26444af6b
#
_entry.id   f90cfee4a2f975a1bb4a3bd26444af6b
#
_cell.length_a   1.000
_cell.length_b   1.000
_cell.length_c   1.000
_cell.angle_alpha   90.00
_cell.angle_beta   90.00
_cell.angle_gamma   90.00
#
_symmetry.space_group_name_H-M   'P 1'
#
loop_
_entity.id
_entity.type
_entity.pdbx_description
1 polymer ?
#
loop_
_entity_poly.entity_id
_entity_poly.type
_entity_poly.pdbx_seq_one_letter_code
_entity_poly.pdbx_strand_id
1 'polypeptide(L)'
;MSEAGAQSIRRAHAVQPVAALQSEYSLWWREPETTVLPTLEELGIGFVPFSPLGKGFLTGAIDQNTTFDKTDFRNVVPRFSEENRKANAGLVEVLGRIADGRGATRAQIAIAWLLAQKPWIVPIPGTTKLHRLTENVGAAAVELSTGDLSAIEAALQQITVVGDRYPAHLQKRVDR
;
A
#
# COMPACT_ATOMS: atom_id res chain seq x y z
N MET A 1 12.69 7.31 -10.19
CA MET A 1 11.48 8.07 -10.63
C MET A 1 10.40 7.94 -9.56
N SER A 2 9.38 8.80 -9.54
CA SER A 2 8.27 8.71 -8.59
C SER A 2 6.94 9.05 -9.26
N GLU A 3 5.90 8.25 -8.97
CA GLU A 3 4.51 8.44 -9.43
C GLU A 3 4.37 8.64 -10.95
N ALA A 4 5.24 8.02 -11.73
CA ALA A 4 5.27 8.14 -13.19
C ALA A 4 4.42 7.03 -13.84
N GLY A 5 3.67 7.39 -14.87
CA GLY A 5 2.90 6.45 -15.67
C GLY A 5 3.78 5.60 -16.58
N ALA A 6 3.24 4.47 -17.04
CA ALA A 6 3.95 3.47 -17.85
C ALA A 6 4.67 4.08 -19.08
N GLN A 7 4.04 5.01 -19.77
CA GLN A 7 4.64 5.65 -20.95
C GLN A 7 5.84 6.54 -20.58
N SER A 8 5.75 7.27 -19.47
CA SER A 8 6.85 8.12 -18.97
C SER A 8 8.02 7.27 -18.48
N ILE A 9 7.74 6.14 -17.84
CA ILE A 9 8.75 5.15 -17.41
C ILE A 9 9.50 4.63 -18.65
N ARG A 10 8.80 4.17 -19.69
CA ARG A 10 9.41 3.66 -20.92
C ARG A 10 10.30 4.69 -21.61
N ARG A 11 9.80 5.94 -21.77
CA ARG A 11 10.58 7.02 -22.38
C ARG A 11 11.84 7.35 -21.59
N ALA A 12 11.74 7.43 -20.26
CA ALA A 12 12.90 7.71 -19.41
C ALA A 12 13.93 6.56 -19.47
N HIS A 13 13.46 5.32 -19.36
CA HIS A 13 14.32 4.13 -19.38
C HIS A 13 15.05 3.96 -20.71
N ALA A 14 14.44 4.37 -21.84
CA ALA A 14 15.07 4.35 -23.17
C ALA A 14 16.22 5.38 -23.29
N VAL A 15 16.21 6.46 -22.50
CA VAL A 15 17.29 7.48 -22.49
C VAL A 15 18.39 7.07 -21.53
N GLN A 16 18.02 6.65 -20.32
CA GLN A 16 18.92 6.20 -19.26
C GLN A 16 18.24 5.11 -18.45
N PRO A 17 18.87 3.94 -18.26
CA PRO A 17 18.32 2.87 -17.46
C PRO A 17 17.86 3.35 -16.08
N VAL A 18 16.59 3.12 -15.78
CA VAL A 18 15.99 3.46 -14.47
C VAL A 18 16.14 2.25 -13.57
N ALA A 19 16.77 2.43 -12.40
CA ALA A 19 17.00 1.35 -11.44
C ALA A 19 15.72 1.02 -10.65
N ALA A 20 14.93 2.03 -10.25
CA ALA A 20 13.70 1.82 -9.48
C ALA A 20 12.67 2.93 -9.73
N LEU A 21 11.41 2.55 -9.58
CA LEU A 21 10.26 3.47 -9.49
C LEU A 21 9.75 3.47 -8.05
N GLN A 22 9.43 4.65 -7.53
CA GLN A 22 8.70 4.82 -6.28
C GLN A 22 7.26 5.25 -6.57
N SER A 23 6.26 4.50 -6.07
CA SER A 23 4.84 4.86 -6.17
C SER A 23 4.06 4.31 -5.00
N GLU A 24 2.85 4.84 -4.75
CA GLU A 24 1.97 4.27 -3.73
C GLU A 24 1.50 2.88 -4.17
N TYR A 25 1.66 1.90 -3.27
CA TYR A 25 1.13 0.55 -3.46
C TYR A 25 0.88 -0.11 -2.11
N SER A 26 -0.29 -0.67 -1.93
CA SER A 26 -0.71 -1.35 -0.71
C SER A 26 -1.99 -2.15 -0.99
N LEU A 27 -2.45 -2.92 -0.02
CA LEU A 27 -3.77 -3.56 -0.04
C LEU A 27 -4.93 -2.56 -0.21
N TRP A 28 -4.70 -1.30 0.11
CA TRP A 28 -5.70 -0.23 -0.04
C TRP A 28 -5.56 0.58 -1.35
N TRP A 29 -4.47 0.38 -2.12
CA TRP A 29 -4.24 1.01 -3.41
C TRP A 29 -3.50 0.05 -4.33
N ARG A 30 -4.22 -0.56 -5.27
CA ARG A 30 -3.72 -1.62 -6.15
C ARG A 30 -3.63 -1.23 -7.63
N GLU A 31 -3.91 0.02 -7.94
CA GLU A 31 -3.86 0.52 -9.32
C GLU A 31 -2.54 0.22 -10.06
N PRO A 32 -1.34 0.25 -9.42
CA PRO A 32 -0.10 -0.12 -10.10
C PRO A 32 -0.09 -1.52 -10.74
N GLU A 33 -0.93 -2.44 -10.30
CA GLU A 33 -1.03 -3.79 -10.86
C GLU A 33 -1.51 -3.82 -12.32
N THR A 34 -2.25 -2.79 -12.75
CA THR A 34 -2.86 -2.75 -14.09
C THR A 34 -1.86 -2.47 -15.19
N THR A 35 -0.95 -1.53 -14.99
CA THR A 35 0.00 -1.07 -16.02
C THR A 35 1.42 -0.90 -15.53
N VAL A 36 1.59 -0.38 -14.30
CA VAL A 36 2.92 -0.04 -13.78
C VAL A 36 3.73 -1.30 -13.50
N LEU A 37 3.23 -2.23 -12.68
CA LEU A 37 3.97 -3.45 -12.35
C LEU A 37 4.34 -4.30 -13.58
N PRO A 38 3.44 -4.53 -14.56
CA PRO A 38 3.82 -5.21 -15.80
C PRO A 38 4.93 -4.49 -16.58
N THR A 39 4.90 -3.14 -16.60
CA THR A 39 5.96 -2.35 -17.26
C THR A 39 7.30 -2.46 -16.55
N LEU A 40 7.30 -2.43 -15.21
CA LEU A 40 8.53 -2.58 -14.43
C LEU A 40 9.13 -3.99 -14.59
N GLU A 41 8.30 -5.02 -14.61
CA GLU A 41 8.72 -6.40 -14.82
C GLU A 41 9.36 -6.59 -16.21
N GLU A 42 8.73 -6.06 -17.25
CA GLU A 42 9.26 -6.09 -18.64
C GLU A 42 10.62 -5.41 -18.76
N LEU A 43 10.80 -4.27 -18.07
CA LEU A 43 12.00 -3.44 -18.17
C LEU A 43 13.08 -3.78 -17.12
N GLY A 44 12.83 -4.72 -16.22
CA GLY A 44 13.77 -5.08 -15.15
C GLY A 44 13.99 -3.96 -14.12
N ILE A 45 12.96 -3.15 -13.85
CA ILE A 45 13.00 -2.00 -12.93
C ILE A 45 12.45 -2.41 -11.56
N GLY A 46 13.18 -2.10 -10.48
CA GLY A 46 12.73 -2.31 -9.11
C GLY A 46 11.54 -1.42 -8.73
N PHE A 47 10.76 -1.85 -7.74
CA PHE A 47 9.62 -1.08 -7.25
C PHE A 47 9.74 -0.78 -5.76
N VAL A 48 9.51 0.49 -5.39
CA VAL A 48 9.63 0.99 -4.01
C VAL A 48 8.27 1.55 -3.56
N PRO A 49 7.38 0.70 -3.02
CA PRO A 49 6.07 1.13 -2.54
C PRO A 49 6.19 2.09 -1.35
N PHE A 50 5.68 3.30 -1.48
CA PHE A 50 5.43 4.16 -0.32
C PHE A 50 4.01 3.99 0.21
N SER A 51 3.76 4.45 1.44
CA SER A 51 2.49 4.24 2.18
C SER A 51 2.02 2.78 2.21
N PRO A 52 2.90 1.79 2.45
CA PRO A 52 2.54 0.37 2.44
C PRO A 52 1.48 0.01 3.48
N LEU A 53 1.33 0.83 4.52
CA LEU A 53 0.34 0.70 5.58
C LEU A 53 -0.89 1.61 5.38
N GLY A 54 -1.10 2.16 4.17
CA GLY A 54 -2.23 3.04 3.88
C GLY A 54 -2.26 4.26 4.82
N LYS A 55 -1.12 4.91 5.06
CA LYS A 55 -0.96 6.05 5.99
C LYS A 55 -1.46 5.73 7.42
N GLY A 56 -1.36 4.46 7.83
CA GLY A 56 -1.74 3.94 9.14
C GLY A 56 -3.11 3.26 9.19
N PHE A 57 -3.95 3.36 8.17
CA PHE A 57 -5.28 2.75 8.15
C PHE A 57 -5.22 1.22 8.25
N LEU A 58 -4.32 0.58 7.51
CA LEU A 58 -4.18 -0.88 7.46
C LEU A 58 -3.67 -1.51 8.77
N THR A 59 -3.17 -0.70 9.70
CA THR A 59 -2.74 -1.19 11.03
C THR A 59 -3.91 -1.46 11.97
N GLY A 60 -5.10 -0.91 11.67
CA GLY A 60 -6.25 -0.95 12.56
C GLY A 60 -6.22 0.07 13.70
N ALA A 61 -5.19 0.93 13.77
CA ALA A 61 -5.10 2.02 14.74
C ALA A 61 -5.98 3.23 14.38
N ILE A 62 -6.57 3.24 13.20
CA ILE A 62 -7.44 4.30 12.69
C ILE A 62 -8.82 3.68 12.41
N ASP A 63 -9.82 4.16 13.08
CA ASP A 63 -11.22 3.78 12.91
C ASP A 63 -12.09 4.97 12.47
N GLN A 64 -13.39 4.76 12.39
CA GLN A 64 -14.37 5.82 12.04
C GLN A 64 -14.37 6.99 13.03
N ASN A 65 -14.04 6.75 14.32
CA ASN A 65 -14.09 7.75 15.38
C ASN A 65 -12.77 8.51 15.58
N THR A 66 -11.71 8.08 14.88
CA THR A 66 -10.39 8.68 15.01
C THR A 66 -10.40 10.13 14.54
N THR A 67 -9.89 11.03 15.37
CA THR A 67 -9.67 12.44 15.02
C THR A 67 -8.20 12.68 14.74
N PHE A 68 -7.92 13.47 13.72
CA PHE A 68 -6.54 13.84 13.36
C PHE A 68 -6.24 15.26 13.83
N ASP A 69 -4.98 15.55 14.16
CA ASP A 69 -4.53 16.93 14.39
C ASP A 69 -4.91 17.82 13.21
N LYS A 70 -5.18 19.10 13.45
CA LYS A 70 -5.62 20.06 12.41
C LYS A 70 -4.62 20.21 11.26
N THR A 71 -3.33 19.93 11.52
CA THR A 71 -2.24 20.00 10.53
C THR A 71 -2.03 18.69 9.78
N ASP A 72 -2.72 17.62 10.18
CA ASP A 72 -2.55 16.30 9.57
C ASP A 72 -3.14 16.24 8.16
N PHE A 73 -2.30 15.88 7.20
CA PHE A 73 -2.67 15.77 5.79
C PHE A 73 -3.87 14.84 5.56
N ARG A 74 -4.09 13.83 6.42
CA ARG A 74 -5.21 12.89 6.29
C ARG A 74 -6.57 13.57 6.37
N ASN A 75 -6.65 14.74 7.00
CA ASN A 75 -7.90 15.55 7.05
C ASN A 75 -8.40 15.99 5.67
N VAL A 76 -7.51 16.10 4.67
CA VAL A 76 -7.87 16.53 3.30
C VAL A 76 -7.89 15.39 2.29
N VAL A 77 -7.53 14.17 2.71
CA VAL A 77 -7.54 12.99 1.86
C VAL A 77 -8.92 12.33 1.87
N PRO A 78 -9.64 12.22 0.73
CA PRO A 78 -11.03 11.78 0.69
C PRO A 78 -11.30 10.44 1.37
N ARG A 79 -10.43 9.43 1.19
CA ARG A 79 -10.60 8.10 1.81
C ARG A 79 -10.49 8.10 3.33
N PHE A 80 -10.03 9.19 3.96
CA PHE A 80 -9.98 9.36 5.40
C PHE A 80 -11.18 10.09 6.00
N SER A 81 -12.23 10.44 5.22
CA SER A 81 -13.49 10.87 5.81
C SER A 81 -14.05 9.77 6.72
N GLU A 82 -14.83 10.16 7.73
CA GLU A 82 -15.45 9.21 8.66
C GLU A 82 -16.25 8.13 7.92
N GLU A 83 -17.06 8.53 6.95
CA GLU A 83 -17.88 7.66 6.12
C GLU A 83 -17.02 6.65 5.34
N ASN A 84 -15.96 7.13 4.68
CA ASN A 84 -15.08 6.27 3.88
C ASN A 84 -14.25 5.33 4.76
N ARG A 85 -13.78 5.75 5.95
CA ARG A 85 -13.12 4.86 6.90
C ARG A 85 -14.04 3.73 7.36
N LYS A 86 -15.31 4.05 7.64
CA LYS A 86 -16.33 3.06 8.00
C LYS A 86 -16.57 2.08 6.86
N ALA A 87 -16.75 2.57 5.64
CA ALA A 87 -16.96 1.74 4.46
C ALA A 87 -15.77 0.81 4.17
N ASN A 88 -14.54 1.26 4.42
CA ASN A 88 -13.31 0.49 4.19
C ASN A 88 -12.90 -0.41 5.37
N ALA A 89 -13.61 -0.42 6.50
CA ALA A 89 -13.23 -1.15 7.72
C ALA A 89 -13.06 -2.66 7.49
N GLY A 90 -13.86 -3.25 6.59
CA GLY A 90 -13.77 -4.66 6.23
C GLY A 90 -12.37 -5.11 5.79
N LEU A 91 -11.59 -4.22 5.15
CA LEU A 91 -10.21 -4.50 4.77
C LEU A 91 -9.31 -4.73 6.01
N VAL A 92 -9.47 -3.91 7.05
CA VAL A 92 -8.72 -4.01 8.30
C VAL A 92 -9.11 -5.28 9.08
N GLU A 93 -10.38 -5.68 9.01
CA GLU A 93 -10.86 -6.92 9.63
C GLU A 93 -10.28 -8.17 8.97
N VAL A 94 -10.18 -8.18 7.63
CA VAL A 94 -9.51 -9.27 6.90
C VAL A 94 -8.07 -9.43 7.33
N LEU A 95 -7.32 -8.32 7.40
CA LEU A 95 -5.93 -8.32 7.87
C LEU A 95 -5.82 -8.82 9.31
N GLY A 96 -6.78 -8.47 10.18
CA GLY A 96 -6.84 -8.93 11.56
C GLY A 96 -6.94 -10.45 11.67
N ARG A 97 -7.87 -11.06 10.96
CA ARG A 97 -8.05 -12.53 10.97
C ARG A 97 -6.81 -13.29 10.53
N ILE A 98 -6.11 -12.80 9.51
CA ILE A 98 -4.88 -13.43 9.02
C ILE A 98 -3.74 -13.21 10.02
N ALA A 99 -3.63 -12.03 10.58
CA ALA A 99 -2.64 -11.69 11.59
C ALA A 99 -2.76 -12.60 12.82
N ASP A 100 -3.97 -12.79 13.32
CA ASP A 100 -4.26 -13.70 14.47
C ASP A 100 -3.82 -15.14 14.14
N GLY A 101 -4.12 -15.63 12.94
CA GLY A 101 -3.73 -16.97 12.50
C GLY A 101 -2.22 -17.16 12.29
N ARG A 102 -1.46 -16.07 12.15
CA ARG A 102 -0.01 -16.08 11.90
C ARG A 102 0.82 -15.60 13.11
N GLY A 103 0.19 -15.21 14.21
CA GLY A 103 0.90 -14.61 15.34
C GLY A 103 1.63 -13.33 14.99
N ALA A 104 1.09 -12.56 14.01
CA ALA A 104 1.67 -11.33 13.49
C ALA A 104 0.73 -10.15 13.74
N THR A 105 1.18 -8.93 13.45
CA THR A 105 0.33 -7.75 13.47
C THR A 105 -0.26 -7.48 12.07
N ARG A 106 -1.37 -6.71 12.01
CA ARG A 106 -1.94 -6.24 10.74
C ARG A 106 -0.91 -5.51 9.89
N ALA A 107 -0.05 -4.69 10.51
CA ALA A 107 1.03 -3.98 9.84
C ALA A 107 2.01 -4.97 9.18
N GLN A 108 2.40 -6.01 9.90
CA GLN A 108 3.29 -7.04 9.37
C GLN A 108 2.66 -7.82 8.22
N ILE A 109 1.37 -8.18 8.31
CA ILE A 109 0.66 -8.83 7.20
C ILE A 109 0.59 -7.93 5.97
N ALA A 110 0.29 -6.65 6.13
CA ALA A 110 0.22 -5.70 5.00
C ALA A 110 1.57 -5.53 4.29
N ILE A 111 2.68 -5.49 5.04
CA ILE A 111 4.03 -5.41 4.46
C ILE A 111 4.43 -6.76 3.83
N ALA A 112 4.19 -7.89 4.52
CA ALA A 112 4.48 -9.23 4.02
C ALA A 112 3.73 -9.52 2.72
N TRP A 113 2.48 -9.05 2.60
CA TRP A 113 1.72 -9.16 1.36
C TRP A 113 2.42 -8.45 0.19
N LEU A 114 2.95 -7.24 0.40
CA LEU A 114 3.72 -6.54 -0.62
C LEU A 114 4.98 -7.30 -1.03
N LEU A 115 5.72 -7.83 -0.05
CA LEU A 115 6.93 -8.63 -0.30
C LEU A 115 6.63 -9.92 -1.06
N ALA A 116 5.44 -10.49 -0.88
CA ALA A 116 5.01 -11.70 -1.57
C ALA A 116 4.56 -11.46 -3.03
N GLN A 117 4.33 -10.23 -3.46
CA GLN A 117 3.86 -9.95 -4.83
C GLN A 117 4.96 -10.20 -5.87
N LYS A 118 6.16 -9.68 -5.65
CA LYS A 118 7.30 -9.84 -6.56
C LYS A 118 8.62 -9.67 -5.78
N PRO A 119 9.69 -10.40 -6.14
CA PRO A 119 10.97 -10.36 -5.41
C PRO A 119 11.72 -9.04 -5.56
N TRP A 120 11.32 -8.18 -6.48
CA TRP A 120 11.91 -6.86 -6.74
C TRP A 120 11.11 -5.70 -6.12
N ILE A 121 10.14 -6.00 -5.24
CA ILE A 121 9.36 -5.01 -4.49
C ILE A 121 9.99 -4.79 -3.11
N VAL A 122 10.31 -3.53 -2.78
CA VAL A 122 10.91 -3.13 -1.51
C VAL A 122 10.07 -2.01 -0.89
N PRO A 123 9.11 -2.34 0.00
CA PRO A 123 8.25 -1.32 0.64
C PRO A 123 9.04 -0.45 1.64
N ILE A 124 8.64 0.82 1.75
CA ILE A 124 9.28 1.81 2.63
C ILE A 124 8.31 2.35 3.69
N PRO A 125 7.96 1.55 4.72
CA PRO A 125 7.10 2.01 5.81
C PRO A 125 7.82 3.06 6.67
N GLY A 126 7.26 4.29 6.71
CA GLY A 126 7.83 5.40 7.51
C GLY A 126 7.33 5.38 8.95
N THR A 127 8.24 5.59 9.91
CA THR A 127 7.90 5.75 11.32
C THR A 127 8.95 6.55 12.08
N THR A 128 8.52 7.24 13.14
CA THR A 128 9.39 7.90 14.14
C THR A 128 9.45 7.13 15.46
N LYS A 129 8.79 5.96 15.56
CA LYS A 129 8.68 5.16 16.78
C LYS A 129 9.50 3.87 16.65
N LEU A 130 10.44 3.66 17.58
CA LEU A 130 11.35 2.51 17.57
C LEU A 130 10.59 1.17 17.54
N HIS A 131 9.56 1.01 18.39
CA HIS A 131 8.77 -0.22 18.42
C HIS A 131 8.08 -0.53 17.10
N ARG A 132 7.62 0.51 16.37
CA ARG A 132 7.03 0.35 15.02
C ARG A 132 8.08 0.03 13.96
N LEU A 133 9.30 0.56 14.11
CA LEU A 133 10.41 0.17 13.23
C LEU A 133 10.70 -1.33 13.38
N THR A 134 10.81 -1.82 14.62
CA THR A 134 11.02 -3.24 14.90
C THR A 134 9.87 -4.09 14.34
N GLU A 135 8.62 -3.67 14.54
CA GLU A 135 7.43 -4.31 14.00
C GLU A 135 7.48 -4.39 12.46
N ASN A 136 7.75 -3.27 11.79
CA ASN A 136 7.79 -3.19 10.32
C ASN A 136 8.91 -4.05 9.73
N VAL A 137 10.11 -4.03 10.33
CA VAL A 137 11.24 -4.89 9.89
C VAL A 137 10.90 -6.37 10.10
N GLY A 138 10.24 -6.71 11.21
CA GLY A 138 9.78 -8.06 11.50
C GLY A 138 8.83 -8.65 10.44
N ALA A 139 8.20 -7.82 9.62
CA ALA A 139 7.35 -8.28 8.52
C ALA A 139 8.11 -9.13 7.49
N ALA A 140 9.41 -8.93 7.33
CA ALA A 140 10.24 -9.70 6.43
C ALA A 140 10.39 -11.19 6.84
N ALA A 141 10.09 -11.52 8.09
CA ALA A 141 10.09 -12.89 8.61
C ALA A 141 8.69 -13.53 8.60
N VAL A 142 7.65 -12.80 8.18
CA VAL A 142 6.29 -13.33 8.08
C VAL A 142 6.08 -13.97 6.72
N GLU A 143 6.00 -15.29 6.71
CA GLU A 143 5.71 -16.06 5.50
C GLU A 143 4.19 -16.22 5.33
N LEU A 144 3.66 -15.68 4.24
CA LEU A 144 2.28 -15.89 3.83
C LEU A 144 2.21 -17.12 2.91
N SER A 145 1.42 -18.11 3.29
CA SER A 145 1.15 -19.26 2.43
C SER A 145 0.31 -18.86 1.21
N THR A 146 0.28 -19.73 0.20
CA THR A 146 -0.64 -19.56 -0.95
C THR A 146 -2.09 -19.48 -0.50
N GLY A 147 -2.47 -20.20 0.58
CA GLY A 147 -3.79 -20.13 1.18
C GLY A 147 -4.12 -18.76 1.77
N ASP A 148 -3.14 -18.12 2.46
CA ASP A 148 -3.33 -16.76 3.00
C ASP A 148 -3.48 -15.74 1.88
N LEU A 149 -2.62 -15.81 0.86
CA LEU A 149 -2.69 -14.90 -0.29
C LEU A 149 -4.02 -15.06 -1.03
N SER A 150 -4.49 -16.29 -1.22
CA SER A 150 -5.80 -16.55 -1.83
C SER A 150 -6.96 -16.04 -0.97
N ALA A 151 -6.87 -16.18 0.35
CA ALA A 151 -7.89 -15.67 1.28
C ALA A 151 -7.93 -14.15 1.30
N ILE A 152 -6.77 -13.48 1.25
CA ILE A 152 -6.68 -12.02 1.10
C ILE A 152 -7.34 -11.60 -0.21
N GLU A 153 -6.98 -12.22 -1.33
CA GLU A 153 -7.52 -11.87 -2.64
C GLU A 153 -9.03 -12.07 -2.72
N ALA A 154 -9.53 -13.20 -2.25
CA ALA A 154 -10.97 -13.48 -2.23
C ALA A 154 -11.74 -12.47 -1.37
N ALA A 155 -11.18 -12.06 -0.24
CA ALA A 155 -11.81 -11.05 0.61
C ALA A 155 -11.79 -9.66 -0.03
N LEU A 156 -10.67 -9.28 -0.68
CA LEU A 156 -10.55 -8.01 -1.39
C LEU A 156 -11.53 -7.89 -2.56
N GLN A 157 -11.83 -8.98 -3.25
CA GLN A 157 -12.85 -9.00 -4.32
C GLN A 157 -14.26 -8.67 -3.82
N GLN A 158 -14.54 -8.86 -2.54
CA GLN A 158 -15.83 -8.52 -1.91
C GLN A 158 -15.85 -7.09 -1.34
N ILE A 159 -14.72 -6.38 -1.35
CA ILE A 159 -14.57 -5.06 -0.75
C ILE A 159 -14.34 -4.03 -1.86
N THR A 160 -15.28 -3.12 -2.04
CA THR A 160 -15.07 -1.95 -2.88
C THR A 160 -14.43 -0.84 -2.07
N VAL A 161 -13.17 -0.51 -2.39
CA VAL A 161 -12.47 0.61 -1.74
C VAL A 161 -13.15 1.92 -2.11
N VAL A 162 -13.52 2.70 -1.10
CA VAL A 162 -14.25 3.97 -1.26
C VAL A 162 -13.34 5.16 -0.91
N GLY A 163 -13.46 6.22 -1.69
CA GLY A 163 -12.73 7.48 -1.51
C GLY A 163 -11.42 7.53 -2.30
N ASP A 164 -11.16 8.70 -2.90
CA ASP A 164 -9.95 8.94 -3.67
C ASP A 164 -8.70 8.98 -2.78
N ARG A 165 -7.56 8.55 -3.33
CA ARG A 165 -6.29 8.55 -2.59
C ARG A 165 -5.71 9.95 -2.36
N TYR A 166 -6.08 10.91 -3.23
CA TYR A 166 -5.68 12.31 -3.12
C TYR A 166 -6.84 13.26 -3.42
N PRO A 167 -6.82 14.49 -2.89
CA PRO A 167 -7.67 15.57 -3.38
C PRO A 167 -7.43 15.80 -4.87
N ALA A 168 -8.46 16.20 -5.61
CA ALA A 168 -8.45 16.32 -7.07
C ALA A 168 -7.27 17.17 -7.63
N HIS A 169 -6.83 18.21 -6.91
CA HIS A 169 -5.70 19.06 -7.33
C HIS A 169 -4.33 18.35 -7.22
N LEU A 170 -4.19 17.38 -6.32
CA LEU A 170 -2.98 16.55 -6.18
C LEU A 170 -3.03 15.35 -7.11
N GLN A 171 -4.21 14.77 -7.35
CA GLN A 171 -4.38 13.66 -8.27
C GLN A 171 -3.89 13.99 -9.69
N LYS A 172 -4.03 15.26 -10.12
CA LYS A 172 -3.51 15.74 -11.42
C LYS A 172 -1.98 15.70 -11.56
N ARG A 173 -1.23 15.43 -10.49
CA ARG A 173 0.25 15.35 -10.49
C ARG A 173 0.77 13.93 -10.65
N VAL A 174 -0.12 12.96 -10.59
CA VAL A 174 0.20 11.55 -10.69
C VAL A 174 0.10 11.09 -12.13
N ASP A 175 0.86 10.09 -12.48
CA ASP A 175 0.75 9.37 -13.75
C ASP A 175 1.07 10.23 -15.01
N ARG A 176 2.09 11.10 -14.93
CA ARG A 176 2.56 11.97 -16.01
C ARG A 176 3.79 11.44 -16.72
#